data_1087b8c0bbbd923eef7941d0b82c5093
#
_entry.id   1087b8c0bbbd923eef7941d0b82c5093
#
_cell.length_a   1.000
_cell.length_b   1.000
_cell.length_c   1.000
_cell.angle_alpha   90.00
_cell.angle_beta   90.00
_cell.angle_gamma   90.00
#
_symmetry.space_group_name_H-M   'P 1'
#
loop_
_entity.id
_entity.type
_entity.pdbx_description
1 polymer ?
#
loop_
_entity_poly.entity_id
_entity_poly.type
_entity_poly.pdbx_seq_one_letter_code
_entity_poly.pdbx_strand_id
1 'polypeptide(L)'
;FYAFLMLPHLFKGRTGLTASLQHYLVITALGADRPGIVNTITRHVSSCGCNIEDSRLAMLGDEFTFIMLLSGSWNAINLIESTLPLKGAELELLIVMKRTTARPPQAMPNTVWVQVEVPDSPHIIERFTALCDTWNMNIAELVSRTQPGDGDSAQLFIQITAHSPATQNAANIEQAFKALCTELNAQGSINIVNYSQHDEQDGV
;
A
#
# COMPACT_ATOMS: atom_id res chain seq x y z
N PHE A 1 31.25 9.38 -68.44
CA PHE A 1 30.74 10.73 -68.30
C PHE A 1 29.65 10.76 -67.25
N TYR A 2 29.99 11.41 -66.19
CA TYR A 2 29.14 12.01 -65.12
C TYR A 2 28.13 11.15 -64.35
N ALA A 3 28.54 10.97 -63.14
CA ALA A 3 27.84 10.77 -61.91
C ALA A 3 26.63 11.70 -61.75
N PHE A 4 25.55 11.22 -61.12
CA PHE A 4 24.79 12.02 -60.18
C PHE A 4 24.24 11.13 -59.09
N LEU A 5 24.76 11.35 -57.89
CA LEU A 5 24.26 10.89 -56.62
C LEU A 5 22.82 11.44 -56.44
N MET A 6 21.90 10.58 -56.05
CA MET A 6 20.74 11.02 -55.29
C MET A 6 20.49 10.01 -54.16
N LEU A 7 20.73 10.47 -52.96
CA LEU A 7 20.39 9.86 -51.70
C LEU A 7 18.87 9.67 -51.58
N PRO A 8 18.40 8.55 -51.08
CA PRO A 8 17.06 8.48 -50.51
C PRO A 8 17.13 8.91 -49.04
N HIS A 9 16.60 10.09 -48.77
CA HIS A 9 16.33 10.54 -47.43
C HIS A 9 15.40 9.58 -46.72
N LEU A 10 15.92 9.02 -45.64
CA LEU A 10 15.30 8.90 -44.31
C LEU A 10 13.76 8.94 -44.28
N PHE A 11 13.16 7.79 -44.37
CA PHE A 11 11.98 7.52 -43.57
C PHE A 11 12.44 6.92 -42.22
N LYS A 12 12.77 7.81 -41.29
CA LYS A 12 12.73 7.47 -39.89
C LYS A 12 11.29 7.26 -39.53
N GLY A 13 10.82 6.02 -39.63
CA GLY A 13 9.59 5.57 -39.05
C GLY A 13 9.66 5.87 -37.55
N ARG A 14 8.95 6.89 -37.13
CA ARG A 14 8.51 7.03 -35.75
C ARG A 14 7.62 5.83 -35.48
N THR A 15 8.20 4.76 -34.98
CA THR A 15 7.46 3.80 -34.20
C THR A 15 7.03 4.55 -32.95
N GLY A 16 5.88 5.20 -33.04
CA GLY A 16 5.14 5.61 -31.87
C GLY A 16 4.82 4.37 -31.09
N LEU A 17 5.64 4.06 -30.08
CA LEU A 17 5.20 3.26 -28.98
C LEU A 17 3.98 4.02 -28.41
N THR A 18 2.79 3.60 -28.82
CA THR A 18 1.59 3.87 -28.08
C THR A 18 1.85 3.22 -26.73
N ALA A 19 2.22 4.03 -25.74
CA ALA A 19 2.19 3.60 -24.36
C ALA A 19 0.80 3.01 -24.15
N SER A 20 0.73 1.70 -24.05
CA SER A 20 -0.53 1.00 -23.82
C SER A 20 -1.06 1.58 -22.52
N LEU A 21 -2.22 2.22 -22.58
CA LEU A 21 -2.90 2.78 -21.41
C LEU A 21 -3.06 1.64 -20.42
N GLN A 22 -2.31 1.74 -19.33
CA GLN A 22 -2.32 0.74 -18.27
C GLN A 22 -3.53 1.00 -17.39
N HIS A 23 -4.31 -0.03 -17.15
CA HIS A 23 -5.49 0.00 -16.29
C HIS A 23 -5.18 -0.67 -14.98
N TYR A 24 -5.81 -0.21 -13.91
CA TYR A 24 -5.54 -0.69 -12.55
C TYR A 24 -6.82 -1.20 -11.90
N LEU A 25 -6.67 -2.27 -11.11
CA LEU A 25 -7.75 -2.91 -10.38
C LEU A 25 -7.27 -3.27 -8.97
N VAL A 26 -7.98 -2.83 -7.95
CA VAL A 26 -7.80 -3.33 -6.59
C VAL A 26 -8.72 -4.52 -6.41
N ILE A 27 -8.18 -5.59 -5.86
CA ILE A 27 -8.90 -6.81 -5.52
C ILE A 27 -8.69 -7.12 -4.04
N THR A 28 -9.76 -7.52 -3.37
CA THR A 28 -9.70 -8.09 -2.02
C THR A 28 -10.32 -9.47 -2.08
N ALA A 29 -9.58 -10.48 -1.62
CA ALA A 29 -10.06 -11.84 -1.38
C ALA A 29 -10.09 -12.08 0.13
N LEU A 30 -11.22 -12.55 0.65
CA LEU A 30 -11.45 -12.85 2.06
C LEU A 30 -12.07 -14.25 2.19
N GLY A 31 -11.57 -15.07 3.09
CA GLY A 31 -12.15 -16.39 3.41
C GLY A 31 -11.22 -17.25 4.25
N ALA A 32 -11.63 -18.48 4.50
CA ALA A 32 -10.88 -19.43 5.31
C ALA A 32 -9.53 -19.76 4.67
N ASP A 33 -8.46 -19.77 5.47
CA ASP A 33 -7.12 -20.12 5.00
C ASP A 33 -7.02 -21.59 4.62
N ARG A 34 -6.42 -21.83 3.46
CA ARG A 34 -6.13 -23.18 2.96
C ARG A 34 -4.81 -23.18 2.20
N PRO A 35 -3.96 -24.21 2.39
CA PRO A 35 -2.71 -24.34 1.65
C PRO A 35 -2.92 -24.23 0.13
N GLY A 36 -2.14 -23.37 -0.53
CA GLY A 36 -2.18 -23.20 -1.98
C GLY A 36 -3.21 -22.20 -2.51
N ILE A 37 -4.07 -21.61 -1.66
CA ILE A 37 -5.11 -20.67 -2.10
C ILE A 37 -4.50 -19.40 -2.71
N VAL A 38 -3.47 -18.83 -2.09
CA VAL A 38 -2.76 -17.66 -2.60
C VAL A 38 -2.11 -17.95 -3.94
N ASN A 39 -1.45 -19.11 -4.09
CA ASN A 39 -0.87 -19.53 -5.35
C ASN A 39 -1.94 -19.71 -6.46
N THR A 40 -3.10 -20.23 -6.11
CA THR A 40 -4.20 -20.38 -7.07
C THR A 40 -4.70 -19.03 -7.56
N ILE A 41 -4.87 -18.04 -6.66
CA ILE A 41 -5.30 -16.68 -7.01
C ILE A 41 -4.23 -15.99 -7.87
N THR A 42 -2.96 -16.00 -7.45
CA THR A 42 -1.88 -15.31 -8.17
C THR A 42 -1.63 -15.92 -9.54
N ARG A 43 -1.75 -17.25 -9.69
CA ARG A 43 -1.69 -17.93 -10.98
C ARG A 43 -2.84 -17.50 -11.89
N HIS A 44 -4.05 -17.38 -11.36
CA HIS A 44 -5.20 -16.91 -12.13
C HIS A 44 -5.00 -15.47 -12.60
N VAL A 45 -4.51 -14.57 -11.74
CA VAL A 45 -4.16 -13.19 -12.10
C VAL A 45 -3.15 -13.17 -13.26
N SER A 46 -2.08 -13.94 -13.16
CA SER A 46 -1.05 -14.03 -14.21
C SER A 46 -1.60 -14.60 -15.52
N SER A 47 -2.48 -15.61 -15.45
CA SER A 47 -3.10 -16.21 -16.65
C SER A 47 -4.02 -15.26 -17.40
N CYS A 48 -4.58 -14.25 -16.72
CA CYS A 48 -5.37 -13.18 -17.34
C CYS A 48 -4.49 -12.09 -17.97
N GLY A 49 -3.15 -12.17 -17.85
CA GLY A 49 -2.23 -11.16 -18.38
C GLY A 49 -2.13 -9.90 -17.50
N CYS A 50 -2.52 -10.01 -16.23
CA CYS A 50 -2.34 -8.95 -15.26
C CYS A 50 -1.01 -9.09 -14.50
N ASN A 51 -0.43 -7.95 -14.11
CA ASN A 51 0.70 -7.86 -13.18
C ASN A 51 0.21 -7.48 -11.78
N ILE A 52 0.87 -8.00 -10.74
CA ILE A 52 0.63 -7.61 -9.35
C ILE A 52 1.64 -6.51 -9.01
N GLU A 53 1.16 -5.29 -8.84
CA GLU A 53 1.98 -4.12 -8.52
C GLU A 53 2.30 -4.04 -7.02
N ASP A 54 1.31 -4.35 -6.19
CA ASP A 54 1.42 -4.36 -4.73
C ASP A 54 0.43 -5.35 -4.13
N SER A 55 0.76 -5.91 -2.97
CA SER A 55 -0.14 -6.82 -2.28
C SER A 55 0.09 -6.83 -0.78
N ARG A 56 -0.97 -7.13 -0.05
CA ARG A 56 -0.96 -7.35 1.40
C ARG A 56 -1.77 -8.57 1.73
N LEU A 57 -1.23 -9.41 2.62
CA LEU A 57 -1.91 -10.58 3.14
C LEU A 57 -1.88 -10.54 4.67
N ALA A 58 -3.00 -10.79 5.29
CA ALA A 58 -3.11 -10.86 6.74
C ALA A 58 -4.04 -12.01 7.15
N MET A 59 -3.70 -12.63 8.28
CA MET A 59 -4.56 -13.60 8.97
C MET A 59 -5.26 -12.88 10.13
N LEU A 60 -6.58 -12.92 10.17
CA LEU A 60 -7.41 -12.29 11.20
C LEU A 60 -8.45 -13.31 11.70
N GLY A 61 -8.20 -13.89 12.87
CA GLY A 61 -8.95 -15.04 13.34
C GLY A 61 -8.68 -16.26 12.46
N ASP A 62 -9.74 -16.95 12.03
CA ASP A 62 -9.65 -18.11 11.13
C ASP A 62 -9.71 -17.73 9.64
N GLU A 63 -9.77 -16.43 9.36
CA GLU A 63 -9.90 -15.92 8.01
C GLU A 63 -8.61 -15.25 7.54
N PHE A 64 -8.28 -15.41 6.26
CA PHE A 64 -7.26 -14.59 5.63
C PHE A 64 -7.88 -13.49 4.78
N THR A 65 -7.16 -12.39 4.66
CA THR A 65 -7.47 -11.37 3.67
C THR A 65 -6.25 -11.14 2.79
N PHE A 66 -6.49 -11.09 1.48
CA PHE A 66 -5.44 -10.83 0.49
C PHE A 66 -5.88 -9.70 -0.42
N ILE A 67 -5.23 -8.55 -0.26
CA ILE A 67 -5.48 -7.36 -1.06
C ILE A 67 -4.37 -7.22 -2.09
N MET A 68 -4.73 -6.96 -3.35
CA MET A 68 -3.79 -6.79 -4.46
C MET A 68 -4.14 -5.57 -5.28
N LEU A 69 -3.14 -4.83 -5.71
CA LEU A 69 -3.23 -3.85 -6.79
C LEU A 69 -2.73 -4.52 -8.07
N LEU A 70 -3.58 -4.64 -9.04
CA LEU A 70 -3.25 -5.21 -10.35
C LEU A 70 -3.14 -4.12 -11.40
N SER A 71 -2.26 -4.37 -12.37
CA SER A 71 -2.19 -3.58 -13.60
C SER A 71 -2.27 -4.48 -14.83
N GLY A 72 -2.72 -3.92 -15.95
CA GLY A 72 -2.79 -4.65 -17.19
C GLY A 72 -3.43 -3.86 -18.32
N SER A 73 -3.49 -4.48 -19.51
CA SER A 73 -4.25 -3.93 -20.63
C SER A 73 -5.75 -3.91 -20.31
N TRP A 74 -6.53 -3.14 -21.06
CA TRP A 74 -7.99 -3.14 -20.96
C TRP A 74 -8.58 -4.56 -21.00
N ASN A 75 -8.09 -5.39 -21.93
CA ASN A 75 -8.57 -6.76 -22.09
C ASN A 75 -8.19 -7.66 -20.88
N ALA A 76 -6.98 -7.51 -20.33
CA ALA A 76 -6.55 -8.25 -19.16
C ALA A 76 -7.41 -7.92 -17.93
N ILE A 77 -7.68 -6.63 -17.70
CA ILE A 77 -8.52 -6.19 -16.58
C ILE A 77 -9.97 -6.67 -16.77
N ASN A 78 -10.56 -6.59 -17.97
CA ASN A 78 -11.89 -7.13 -18.21
C ASN A 78 -11.95 -8.65 -18.01
N LEU A 79 -10.91 -9.38 -18.41
CA LEU A 79 -10.85 -10.82 -18.27
C LEU A 79 -10.82 -11.21 -16.78
N ILE A 80 -9.97 -10.58 -15.97
CA ILE A 80 -9.90 -10.88 -14.53
C ILE A 80 -11.21 -10.51 -13.82
N GLU A 81 -11.83 -9.36 -14.15
CA GLU A 81 -13.11 -8.96 -13.57
C GLU A 81 -14.24 -9.96 -13.86
N SER A 82 -14.23 -10.60 -15.02
CA SER A 82 -15.26 -11.56 -15.40
C SER A 82 -15.00 -12.97 -14.85
N THR A 83 -13.76 -13.35 -14.63
CA THR A 83 -13.39 -14.73 -14.28
C THR A 83 -13.06 -14.93 -12.80
N LEU A 84 -12.53 -13.91 -12.13
CA LEU A 84 -12.13 -14.03 -10.72
C LEU A 84 -13.31 -14.28 -9.77
N PRO A 85 -14.53 -13.72 -9.97
CA PRO A 85 -15.67 -14.04 -9.11
C PRO A 85 -16.05 -15.54 -9.15
N LEU A 86 -15.97 -16.16 -10.31
CA LEU A 86 -16.21 -17.60 -10.46
C LEU A 86 -15.13 -18.40 -9.73
N LYS A 87 -13.88 -18.02 -9.89
CA LYS A 87 -12.76 -18.62 -9.16
C LYS A 87 -12.89 -18.43 -7.65
N GLY A 88 -13.35 -17.27 -7.20
CA GLY A 88 -13.66 -16.99 -5.81
C GLY A 88 -14.75 -17.91 -5.27
N ALA A 89 -15.82 -18.11 -6.02
CA ALA A 89 -16.88 -19.04 -5.62
C ALA A 89 -16.39 -20.49 -5.50
N GLU A 90 -15.55 -20.97 -6.43
CA GLU A 90 -14.90 -22.28 -6.36
C GLU A 90 -14.03 -22.46 -5.10
N LEU A 91 -13.40 -21.37 -4.67
CA LEU A 91 -12.50 -21.33 -3.52
C LEU A 91 -13.21 -20.93 -2.22
N GLU A 92 -14.53 -20.69 -2.26
CA GLU A 92 -15.34 -20.20 -1.14
C GLU A 92 -14.82 -18.87 -0.57
N LEU A 93 -14.36 -17.97 -1.47
CA LEU A 93 -13.85 -16.65 -1.12
C LEU A 93 -14.85 -15.57 -1.48
N LEU A 94 -14.96 -14.59 -0.59
CA LEU A 94 -15.56 -13.30 -0.92
C LEU A 94 -14.54 -12.48 -1.73
N ILE A 95 -14.91 -12.14 -2.96
CA ILE A 95 -14.10 -11.31 -3.85
C ILE A 95 -14.75 -9.94 -4.00
N VAL A 96 -13.99 -8.90 -3.69
CA VAL A 96 -14.38 -7.51 -3.94
C VAL A 96 -13.38 -6.89 -4.90
N MET A 97 -13.88 -6.20 -5.91
CA MET A 97 -13.05 -5.58 -6.95
C MET A 97 -13.45 -4.13 -7.17
N LYS A 98 -12.45 -3.26 -7.38
CA LYS A 98 -12.68 -1.85 -7.70
C LYS A 98 -11.61 -1.35 -8.67
N ARG A 99 -12.04 -0.83 -9.83
CA ARG A 99 -11.13 -0.12 -10.74
C ARG A 99 -10.57 1.12 -10.05
N THR A 100 -9.30 1.38 -10.30
CA THR A 100 -8.58 2.51 -9.75
C THR A 100 -7.64 3.12 -10.79
N THR A 101 -6.91 4.14 -10.41
CA THR A 101 -5.87 4.76 -11.22
C THR A 101 -4.51 4.54 -10.55
N ALA A 102 -3.43 4.66 -11.32
CA ALA A 102 -2.10 4.74 -10.73
C ALA A 102 -2.07 5.88 -9.71
N ARG A 103 -1.52 5.60 -8.53
CA ARG A 103 -1.28 6.68 -7.57
C ARG A 103 -0.20 7.57 -8.16
N PRO A 104 -0.48 8.87 -8.40
CA PRO A 104 0.58 9.77 -8.84
C PRO A 104 1.70 9.74 -7.79
N PRO A 105 2.98 9.89 -8.21
CA PRO A 105 4.06 10.08 -7.27
C PRO A 105 3.71 11.30 -6.42
N GLN A 106 3.23 11.08 -5.20
CA GLN A 106 3.10 12.16 -4.25
C GLN A 106 4.51 12.45 -3.79
N ALA A 107 4.92 13.70 -3.91
CA ALA A 107 6.03 14.19 -3.11
C ALA A 107 5.62 13.94 -1.65
N MET A 108 6.14 12.86 -1.07
CA MET A 108 5.88 12.48 0.32
C MET A 108 7.03 13.03 1.14
N PRO A 109 6.90 14.24 1.68
CA PRO A 109 8.03 14.90 2.32
C PRO A 109 8.46 14.18 3.57
N ASN A 110 7.52 13.64 4.34
CA ASN A 110 7.84 12.97 5.59
C ASN A 110 7.10 11.65 5.73
N THR A 111 7.82 10.61 6.08
CA THR A 111 7.23 9.36 6.56
C THR A 111 7.38 9.28 8.07
N VAL A 112 6.28 9.00 8.74
CA VAL A 112 6.17 8.90 10.20
C VAL A 112 5.91 7.45 10.56
N TRP A 113 6.79 6.85 11.34
CA TRP A 113 6.62 5.52 11.91
C TRP A 113 6.32 5.63 13.40
N VAL A 114 5.24 5.05 13.82
CA VAL A 114 4.80 5.00 15.21
C VAL A 114 4.74 3.54 15.64
N GLN A 115 5.30 3.24 16.80
CA GLN A 115 5.16 1.97 17.48
C GLN A 115 4.75 2.23 18.93
N VAL A 116 3.72 1.52 19.40
CA VAL A 116 3.17 1.70 20.74
C VAL A 116 2.87 0.34 21.35
N GLU A 117 3.19 0.21 22.64
CA GLU A 117 2.75 -0.84 23.52
C GLU A 117 1.99 -0.21 24.68
N VAL A 118 0.76 -0.64 24.92
CA VAL A 118 -0.14 -0.03 25.88
C VAL A 118 -1.06 -1.08 26.49
N PRO A 119 -1.44 -0.96 27.78
CA PRO A 119 -2.48 -1.81 28.35
C PRO A 119 -3.74 -1.73 27.49
N ASP A 120 -4.28 -2.90 27.09
CA ASP A 120 -5.44 -2.95 26.20
C ASP A 120 -6.68 -2.38 26.90
N SER A 121 -7.29 -1.43 26.24
CA SER A 121 -8.54 -0.85 26.69
C SER A 121 -9.33 -0.28 25.49
N PRO A 122 -10.66 -0.07 25.63
CA PRO A 122 -11.46 0.56 24.58
C PRO A 122 -10.89 1.91 24.14
N HIS A 123 -11.06 2.24 22.86
CA HIS A 123 -10.70 3.52 22.23
C HIS A 123 -9.21 3.85 22.07
N ILE A 124 -8.28 2.95 22.43
CA ILE A 124 -6.84 3.23 22.29
C ILE A 124 -6.45 3.51 20.82
N ILE A 125 -6.88 2.66 19.89
CA ILE A 125 -6.57 2.85 18.47
C ILE A 125 -7.14 4.18 17.97
N GLU A 126 -8.36 4.53 18.38
CA GLU A 126 -9.01 5.81 18.06
C GLU A 126 -8.16 7.00 18.51
N ARG A 127 -7.57 6.95 19.70
CA ARG A 127 -6.72 8.03 20.24
C ARG A 127 -5.47 8.24 19.37
N PHE A 128 -4.80 7.19 18.94
CA PHE A 128 -3.61 7.31 18.07
C PHE A 128 -3.97 7.70 16.64
N THR A 129 -5.10 7.23 16.10
CA THR A 129 -5.55 7.68 14.77
C THR A 129 -6.05 9.13 14.79
N ALA A 130 -6.68 9.59 15.88
CA ALA A 130 -7.05 11.00 16.07
C ALA A 130 -5.83 11.92 16.15
N LEU A 131 -4.72 11.44 16.73
CA LEU A 131 -3.45 12.17 16.67
C LEU A 131 -2.99 12.36 15.22
N CYS A 132 -3.07 11.32 14.39
CA CYS A 132 -2.73 11.42 12.98
C CYS A 132 -3.63 12.44 12.25
N ASP A 133 -4.93 12.42 12.51
CA ASP A 133 -5.89 13.35 11.92
C ASP A 133 -5.61 14.80 12.33
N THR A 134 -5.37 15.06 13.63
CA THR A 134 -5.03 16.38 14.17
C THR A 134 -3.82 17.00 13.46
N TRP A 135 -2.84 16.20 13.12
CA TRP A 135 -1.61 16.62 12.44
C TRP A 135 -1.69 16.45 10.92
N ASN A 136 -2.89 16.23 10.36
CA ASN A 136 -3.13 16.05 8.92
C ASN A 136 -2.20 15.00 8.31
N MET A 137 -1.92 13.93 9.06
CA MET A 137 -1.14 12.80 8.61
C MET A 137 -2.03 11.76 7.94
N ASN A 138 -1.68 11.36 6.74
CA ASN A 138 -2.39 10.29 6.04
C ASN A 138 -1.83 8.93 6.44
N ILE A 139 -2.65 8.10 7.09
CA ILE A 139 -2.27 6.74 7.49
C ILE A 139 -2.16 5.87 6.23
N ALA A 140 -0.96 5.33 5.99
CA ALA A 140 -0.69 4.41 4.90
C ALA A 140 -0.85 2.95 5.32
N GLU A 141 -0.49 2.64 6.57
CA GLU A 141 -0.60 1.31 7.15
C GLU A 141 -0.89 1.41 8.65
N LEU A 142 -1.76 0.54 9.15
CA LEU A 142 -2.03 0.37 10.57
C LEU A 142 -2.12 -1.12 10.87
N VAL A 143 -1.29 -1.57 11.80
CA VAL A 143 -1.32 -2.94 12.33
C VAL A 143 -1.50 -2.86 13.84
N SER A 144 -2.44 -3.62 14.38
CA SER A 144 -2.63 -3.73 15.83
C SER A 144 -2.79 -5.20 16.24
N ARG A 145 -2.26 -5.56 17.40
CA ARG A 145 -2.35 -6.92 17.93
C ARG A 145 -2.48 -6.86 19.44
N THR A 146 -3.49 -7.52 19.97
CA THR A 146 -3.63 -7.75 21.40
C THR A 146 -2.91 -9.06 21.77
N GLN A 147 -2.09 -9.00 22.80
CA GLN A 147 -1.37 -10.15 23.33
C GLN A 147 -1.61 -10.28 24.84
N PRO A 148 -1.56 -11.50 25.40
CA PRO A 148 -1.56 -11.67 26.84
C PRO A 148 -0.37 -10.89 27.45
N GLY A 149 -0.64 -10.07 28.44
CA GLY A 149 0.39 -9.40 29.23
C GLY A 149 0.74 -10.18 30.50
N ASP A 150 1.55 -9.59 31.36
CA ASP A 150 1.85 -10.15 32.67
C ASP A 150 0.60 -10.11 33.57
N GLY A 151 0.14 -11.29 34.04
CA GLY A 151 -1.08 -11.44 34.83
C GLY A 151 -2.35 -11.42 33.97
N ASP A 152 -3.43 -10.81 34.49
CA ASP A 152 -4.74 -10.74 33.83
C ASP A 152 -4.86 -9.56 32.84
N SER A 153 -3.81 -8.77 32.62
CA SER A 153 -3.84 -7.61 31.72
C SER A 153 -3.41 -7.99 30.32
N ALA A 154 -4.20 -7.63 29.32
CA ALA A 154 -3.82 -7.71 27.92
C ALA A 154 -3.00 -6.47 27.51
N GLN A 155 -2.05 -6.66 26.59
CA GLN A 155 -1.26 -5.58 25.99
C GLN A 155 -1.64 -5.42 24.53
N LEU A 156 -1.85 -4.19 24.11
CA LEU A 156 -2.12 -3.82 22.73
C LEU A 156 -0.85 -3.25 22.10
N PHE A 157 -0.41 -3.87 21.02
CA PHE A 157 0.69 -3.38 20.19
C PHE A 157 0.09 -2.69 18.96
N ILE A 158 0.53 -1.47 18.68
CA ILE A 158 0.08 -0.67 17.53
C ILE A 158 1.31 -0.26 16.72
N GLN A 159 1.23 -0.45 15.41
CA GLN A 159 2.20 0.09 14.45
C GLN A 159 1.45 0.93 13.42
N ILE A 160 1.88 2.18 13.22
CA ILE A 160 1.31 3.07 12.22
C ILE A 160 2.44 3.58 11.33
N THR A 161 2.24 3.45 10.03
CA THR A 161 3.00 4.19 9.03
C THR A 161 2.10 5.26 8.46
N ALA A 162 2.50 6.52 8.58
CA ALA A 162 1.75 7.64 8.08
C ALA A 162 2.63 8.60 7.27
N HIS A 163 2.01 9.42 6.45
CA HIS A 163 2.68 10.45 5.66
C HIS A 163 2.22 11.81 6.10
N SER A 164 3.18 12.70 6.41
CA SER A 164 2.94 14.05 6.88
C SER A 164 3.34 15.07 5.83
N PRO A 165 2.60 16.20 5.67
CA PRO A 165 3.01 17.31 4.84
C PRO A 165 4.36 17.91 5.29
N ALA A 166 5.16 18.45 4.32
CA ALA A 166 6.44 19.09 4.61
C ALA A 166 6.35 20.29 5.57
N THR A 167 5.17 20.88 5.64
CA THR A 167 4.90 22.09 6.47
C THR A 167 4.75 21.79 7.95
N GLN A 168 4.64 20.52 8.34
CA GLN A 168 4.47 20.12 9.73
C GLN A 168 5.83 20.09 10.45
N ASN A 169 5.86 20.66 11.66
CA ASN A 169 7.06 20.61 12.50
C ASN A 169 7.15 19.25 13.22
N ALA A 170 8.17 18.47 12.88
CA ALA A 170 8.42 17.14 13.44
C ALA A 170 8.48 17.17 15.00
N ALA A 171 9.12 18.17 15.58
CA ALA A 171 9.26 18.29 17.04
C ALA A 171 7.90 18.44 17.74
N ASN A 172 6.95 19.14 17.13
CA ASN A 172 5.62 19.30 17.69
C ASN A 172 4.83 17.98 17.63
N ILE A 173 4.96 17.22 16.54
CA ILE A 173 4.34 15.90 16.39
C ILE A 173 4.90 14.95 17.45
N GLU A 174 6.23 14.92 17.63
CA GLU A 174 6.89 14.11 18.65
C GLU A 174 6.43 14.47 20.06
N GLN A 175 6.30 15.77 20.35
CA GLN A 175 5.83 16.23 21.67
C GLN A 175 4.38 15.80 21.92
N ALA A 176 3.50 15.96 20.95
CA ALA A 176 2.10 15.52 21.03
C ALA A 176 1.99 14.01 21.24
N PHE A 177 2.80 13.23 20.50
CA PHE A 177 2.87 11.79 20.67
C PHE A 177 3.33 11.39 22.07
N LYS A 178 4.40 11.99 22.58
CA LYS A 178 4.90 11.73 23.94
C LYS A 178 3.87 12.07 25.02
N ALA A 179 3.15 13.18 24.85
CA ALA A 179 2.07 13.56 25.75
C ALA A 179 0.95 12.51 25.78
N LEU A 180 0.53 12.03 24.59
CA LEU A 180 -0.48 10.98 24.46
C LEU A 180 -0.01 9.65 25.09
N CYS A 181 1.24 9.25 24.88
CA CYS A 181 1.80 8.06 25.52
C CYS A 181 1.78 8.17 27.04
N THR A 182 2.14 9.34 27.58
CA THR A 182 2.11 9.58 29.04
C THR A 182 0.68 9.50 29.60
N GLU A 183 -0.29 10.11 28.90
CA GLU A 183 -1.71 10.08 29.30
C GLU A 183 -2.27 8.65 29.33
N LEU A 184 -1.89 7.82 28.36
CA LEU A 184 -2.39 6.45 28.21
C LEU A 184 -1.54 5.39 28.96
N ASN A 185 -0.50 5.82 29.68
CA ASN A 185 0.49 4.92 30.29
C ASN A 185 1.08 3.95 29.27
N ALA A 186 1.33 4.44 28.05
CA ALA A 186 1.86 3.69 26.94
C ALA A 186 3.37 3.86 26.83
N GLN A 187 4.05 2.79 26.36
CA GLN A 187 5.42 2.84 25.88
C GLN A 187 5.40 2.96 24.37
N GLY A 188 6.08 3.97 23.82
CA GLY A 188 6.02 4.16 22.38
C GLY A 188 7.24 4.89 21.82
N SER A 189 7.46 4.70 20.54
CA SER A 189 8.46 5.40 19.75
C SER A 189 7.83 5.99 18.50
N ILE A 190 8.33 7.16 18.11
CA ILE A 190 7.98 7.83 16.86
C ILE A 190 9.28 8.18 16.12
N ASN A 191 9.32 7.91 14.83
CA ASN A 191 10.43 8.27 13.96
C ASN A 191 9.88 8.99 12.73
N ILE A 192 10.42 10.17 12.43
CA ILE A 192 10.00 11.02 11.32
C ILE A 192 11.19 11.20 10.38
N VAL A 193 11.06 10.70 9.15
CA VAL A 193 12.10 10.78 8.12
C VAL A 193 11.65 11.71 7.00
N ASN A 194 12.48 12.72 6.72
CA ASN A 194 12.33 13.65 5.61
C ASN A 194 13.06 13.12 4.37
N TYR A 195 12.34 12.87 3.29
CA TYR A 195 12.93 12.45 2.02
C TYR A 195 13.44 13.61 1.14
N SER A 196 13.19 14.86 1.54
CA SER A 196 13.53 16.06 0.74
C SER A 196 15.03 16.44 0.71
N GLN A 197 15.94 15.70 1.35
CA GLN A 197 17.35 16.08 1.50
C GLN A 197 18.35 15.19 0.75
N HIS A 198 17.92 14.20 -0.04
CA HIS A 198 18.88 13.27 -0.65
C HIS A 198 19.18 13.50 -2.15
N ASP A 199 18.48 14.43 -2.83
CA ASP A 199 18.71 14.64 -4.27
C ASP A 199 19.65 15.79 -4.65
N GLU A 200 20.32 16.45 -3.69
CA GLU A 200 21.23 17.59 -3.99
C GLU A 200 22.74 17.29 -3.83
N GLN A 201 23.16 16.06 -3.51
CA GLN A 201 24.60 15.78 -3.28
C GLN A 201 25.30 14.92 -4.35
N ASP A 202 24.64 14.44 -5.38
CA ASP A 202 25.28 13.66 -6.44
C ASP A 202 25.34 14.39 -7.80
N GLY A 203 25.47 15.70 -7.78
CA GLY A 203 25.61 16.55 -8.96
C GLY A 203 26.86 17.45 -8.93
N VAL A 204 28.09 16.84 -8.88
CA VAL A 204 29.31 17.53 -9.31
C VAL A 204 30.21 16.58 -10.08
#